data_746983b603b89d5d80d6219083333b5a
#
_entry.id   746983b603b89d5d80d6219083333b5a
#
_cell.length_a   1.000
_cell.length_b   1.000
_cell.length_c   1.000
_cell.angle_alpha   90.00
_cell.angle_beta   90.00
_cell.angle_gamma   90.00
#
_symmetry.space_group_name_H-M   'P 1'
#
loop_
_entity.id
_entity.type
_entity.pdbx_description
1 polymer ?
#
loop_
_entity_poly.entity_id
_entity_poly.type
_entity_poly.pdbx_seq_one_letter_code
_entity_poly.pdbx_strand_id
1 'polypeptide(L)'
;SQAERVNDMATAKIHYDQICEFIAYCRDLFGDDFYIECAPSSASQQCEVNKKLMRIAKAYGINMVVGTDSHYLTKEDRFVHKSYLNSKDGEREVDDFYEFAYLMSPEECRALLLKSFNDIDIDDIFAATLEVQNKIEDYSLERKQIIPKVQVPFYDNLWDLLPEDIQWDAYQWPTLDRIICAGNDQERYWLGECLKSMREKGCIDKREYWDRLETEADVIDDIGGKLEDCLFAYFNTFKHYIDLFWDCGSIVGPGRGSATGFLSNYLLGITQLD
;
A
#
# COMPACT_ATOMS: atom_id res chain seq x y z
N SER A 1 0.54 26.31 -14.76
CA SER A 1 0.61 24.96 -15.41
C SER A 1 1.65 24.96 -16.51
N GLN A 2 2.06 23.78 -16.99
CA GLN A 2 2.95 23.64 -18.14
C GLN A 2 2.33 24.27 -19.41
N ALA A 3 1.02 24.16 -19.56
CA ALA A 3 0.27 24.77 -20.65
C ALA A 3 0.34 26.31 -20.65
N GLU A 4 0.35 26.95 -19.47
CA GLU A 4 0.54 28.41 -19.36
C GLU A 4 1.94 28.83 -19.81
N ARG A 5 2.98 27.99 -19.52
CA ARG A 5 4.37 28.29 -19.91
C ARG A 5 4.57 28.27 -21.43
N VAL A 6 3.82 27.41 -22.14
CA VAL A 6 3.84 27.34 -23.61
C VAL A 6 2.78 28.23 -24.26
N ASN A 7 2.12 29.10 -23.48
CA ASN A 7 1.08 30.01 -23.90
C ASN A 7 -0.15 29.32 -24.52
N ASP A 8 -0.45 28.10 -24.08
CA ASP A 8 -1.64 27.35 -24.47
C ASP A 8 -2.77 27.63 -23.46
N MET A 9 -3.48 28.72 -23.70
CA MET A 9 -4.55 29.19 -22.82
C MET A 9 -5.77 28.25 -22.80
N ALA A 10 -6.02 27.49 -23.88
CA ALA A 10 -7.14 26.55 -23.95
C ALA A 10 -6.90 25.35 -23.01
N THR A 11 -5.74 24.72 -23.11
CA THR A 11 -5.32 23.62 -22.25
C THR A 11 -5.18 24.09 -20.78
N ALA A 12 -4.65 25.29 -20.54
CA ALA A 12 -4.57 25.85 -19.20
C ALA A 12 -5.95 26.01 -18.55
N LYS A 13 -6.95 26.43 -19.32
CA LYS A 13 -8.33 26.54 -18.85
C LYS A 13 -8.93 25.18 -18.50
N ILE A 14 -8.76 24.17 -19.35
CA ILE A 14 -9.23 22.82 -19.09
C ILE A 14 -8.67 22.30 -17.77
N HIS A 15 -7.36 22.43 -17.53
CA HIS A 15 -6.75 22.00 -16.27
C HIS A 15 -7.26 22.80 -15.07
N TYR A 16 -7.50 24.08 -15.22
CA TYR A 16 -8.09 24.89 -14.15
C TYR A 16 -9.51 24.43 -13.80
N ASP A 17 -10.35 24.21 -14.81
CA ASP A 17 -11.72 23.71 -14.63
C ASP A 17 -11.73 22.34 -13.94
N GLN A 18 -10.85 21.41 -14.32
CA GLN A 18 -10.69 20.11 -13.66
C GLN A 18 -10.28 20.25 -12.18
N ILE A 19 -9.37 21.16 -11.86
CA ILE A 19 -8.98 21.43 -10.45
C ILE A 19 -10.18 21.98 -9.68
N CYS A 20 -10.95 22.89 -10.24
CA CYS A 20 -12.14 23.44 -9.59
C CYS A 20 -13.22 22.39 -9.35
N GLU A 21 -13.47 21.51 -10.32
CA GLU A 21 -14.41 20.38 -10.18
C GLU A 21 -13.95 19.41 -9.05
N PHE A 22 -12.68 19.06 -9.02
CA PHE A 22 -12.12 18.20 -7.99
C PHE A 22 -12.23 18.84 -6.59
N ILE A 23 -11.93 20.13 -6.46
CA ILE A 23 -12.03 20.84 -5.19
C ILE A 23 -13.50 20.92 -4.73
N ALA A 24 -14.43 21.19 -5.64
CA ALA A 24 -15.85 21.20 -5.32
C ALA A 24 -16.31 19.83 -4.82
N TYR A 25 -15.91 18.75 -5.50
CA TYR A 25 -16.20 17.38 -5.10
C TYR A 25 -15.64 17.05 -3.70
N CYS A 26 -14.38 17.39 -3.43
CA CYS A 26 -13.76 17.15 -2.12
C CYS A 26 -14.46 17.94 -1.01
N ARG A 27 -14.81 19.19 -1.27
CA ARG A 27 -15.54 20.01 -0.30
C ARG A 27 -16.93 19.43 0.01
N ASP A 28 -17.64 18.97 -1.00
CA ASP A 28 -18.96 18.37 -0.83
C ASP A 28 -18.88 17.03 -0.06
N LEU A 29 -17.78 16.28 -0.21
CA LEU A 29 -17.56 14.99 0.46
C LEU A 29 -17.08 15.17 1.92
N PHE A 30 -16.14 16.07 2.16
CA PHE A 30 -15.45 16.20 3.44
C PHE A 30 -15.89 17.44 4.25
N GLY A 31 -16.66 18.37 3.67
CA GLY A 31 -17.12 19.58 4.35
C GLY A 31 -15.97 20.43 4.89
N ASP A 32 -16.04 20.75 6.16
CA ASP A 32 -15.06 21.59 6.87
C ASP A 32 -13.74 20.84 7.19
N ASP A 33 -13.66 19.54 6.89
CA ASP A 33 -12.46 18.73 7.05
C ASP A 33 -11.62 18.66 5.76
N PHE A 34 -12.00 19.41 4.73
CA PHE A 34 -11.20 19.59 3.53
C PHE A 34 -10.42 20.88 3.56
N TYR A 35 -9.09 20.79 3.41
CA TYR A 35 -8.16 21.91 3.45
C TYR A 35 -7.35 21.98 2.16
N ILE A 36 -6.86 23.17 1.84
CA ILE A 36 -5.88 23.37 0.76
C ILE A 36 -4.51 23.60 1.40
N GLU A 37 -3.53 22.77 1.07
CA GLU A 37 -2.18 22.89 1.60
C GLU A 37 -1.34 23.87 0.77
N CYS A 38 -0.54 24.71 1.46
CA CYS A 38 0.52 25.49 0.85
C CYS A 38 1.88 25.08 1.39
N ALA A 39 2.90 25.15 0.56
CA ALA A 39 4.27 24.80 0.91
C ALA A 39 5.13 26.07 1.12
N PRO A 40 5.85 26.21 2.24
CA PRO A 40 6.80 27.28 2.44
C PRO A 40 8.00 27.12 1.49
N SER A 41 8.24 28.13 0.66
CA SER A 41 9.33 28.09 -0.33
C SER A 41 9.70 29.50 -0.79
N SER A 42 10.94 29.69 -1.22
CA SER A 42 11.36 30.88 -1.96
C SER A 42 11.44 30.64 -3.47
N ALA A 43 11.22 29.41 -3.94
CA ALA A 43 11.19 29.10 -5.37
C ALA A 43 10.01 29.83 -6.05
N SER A 44 10.30 30.57 -7.12
CA SER A 44 9.30 31.40 -7.80
C SER A 44 8.08 30.59 -8.26
N GLN A 45 8.29 29.36 -8.72
CA GLN A 45 7.22 28.47 -9.18
C GLN A 45 6.28 28.09 -8.03
N GLN A 46 6.81 27.72 -6.87
CA GLN A 46 6.01 27.37 -5.70
C GLN A 46 5.26 28.60 -5.17
N CYS A 47 5.90 29.76 -5.14
CA CYS A 47 5.25 30.99 -4.75
C CYS A 47 4.04 31.33 -5.64
N GLU A 48 4.16 31.12 -6.95
CA GLU A 48 3.03 31.33 -7.89
C GLU A 48 1.93 30.28 -7.70
N VAL A 49 2.26 29.02 -7.42
CA VAL A 49 1.27 27.99 -7.08
C VAL A 49 0.53 28.37 -5.80
N ASN A 50 1.23 28.74 -4.73
CA ASN A 50 0.64 29.18 -3.47
C ASN A 50 -0.36 30.33 -3.67
N LYS A 51 -0.01 31.34 -4.47
CA LYS A 51 -0.90 32.46 -4.77
C LYS A 51 -2.16 32.04 -5.53
N LYS A 52 -2.04 31.06 -6.46
CA LYS A 52 -3.20 30.51 -7.19
C LYS A 52 -4.09 29.71 -6.26
N LEU A 53 -3.52 28.87 -5.40
CA LEU A 53 -4.24 28.08 -4.41
C LEU A 53 -5.00 29.00 -3.43
N MET A 54 -4.40 30.09 -2.96
CA MET A 54 -5.07 31.08 -2.11
C MET A 54 -6.31 31.69 -2.79
N ARG A 55 -6.22 32.01 -4.09
CA ARG A 55 -7.38 32.57 -4.82
C ARG A 55 -8.52 31.55 -4.88
N ILE A 56 -8.19 30.27 -5.13
CA ILE A 56 -9.15 29.19 -5.15
C ILE A 56 -9.74 28.97 -3.76
N ALA A 57 -8.91 28.87 -2.73
CA ALA A 57 -9.34 28.73 -1.35
C ALA A 57 -10.36 29.79 -0.94
N LYS A 58 -10.05 31.06 -1.21
CA LYS A 58 -10.96 32.22 -0.94
C LYS A 58 -12.25 32.11 -1.76
N ALA A 59 -12.17 31.71 -3.03
CA ALA A 59 -13.35 31.61 -3.90
C ALA A 59 -14.32 30.50 -3.45
N TYR A 60 -13.81 29.42 -2.88
CA TYR A 60 -14.61 28.28 -2.41
C TYR A 60 -14.86 28.27 -0.90
N GLY A 61 -14.33 29.23 -0.14
CA GLY A 61 -14.46 29.31 1.32
C GLY A 61 -13.78 28.14 2.02
N ILE A 62 -12.61 27.70 1.52
CA ILE A 62 -11.84 26.59 2.07
C ILE A 62 -10.64 27.15 2.84
N ASN A 63 -10.39 26.64 4.04
CA ASN A 63 -9.23 27.02 4.82
C ASN A 63 -7.94 26.46 4.20
N MET A 64 -6.87 27.26 4.28
CA MET A 64 -5.54 26.79 3.90
C MET A 64 -4.73 26.38 5.14
N VAL A 65 -3.91 25.34 4.97
CA VAL A 65 -2.96 24.86 5.98
C VAL A 65 -1.54 24.89 5.42
N VAL A 66 -0.54 24.90 6.30
CA VAL A 66 0.86 24.80 5.89
C VAL A 66 1.35 23.37 6.02
N GLY A 67 1.97 22.85 4.94
CA GLY A 67 2.68 21.59 4.92
C GLY A 67 4.14 21.80 4.51
N THR A 68 5.06 21.24 5.27
CA THR A 68 6.51 21.34 4.98
C THR A 68 7.02 20.20 4.13
N ASP A 69 6.24 19.12 3.97
CA ASP A 69 6.65 17.91 3.25
C ASP A 69 8.07 17.47 3.64
N SER A 70 8.30 17.33 4.96
CA SER A 70 9.65 17.16 5.49
C SER A 70 10.23 15.79 5.16
N HIS A 71 11.31 15.78 4.38
CA HIS A 71 12.07 14.59 4.01
C HIS A 71 13.37 14.44 4.81
N TYR A 72 13.82 15.49 5.49
CA TYR A 72 15.02 15.50 6.34
C TYR A 72 14.85 16.52 7.48
N LEU A 73 15.68 16.40 8.53
CA LEU A 73 15.44 17.12 9.78
C LEU A 73 15.89 18.57 9.71
N THR A 74 17.14 18.81 9.32
CA THR A 74 17.71 20.15 9.30
C THR A 74 18.10 20.56 7.87
N LYS A 75 18.27 21.82 7.63
CA LYS A 75 18.68 22.33 6.33
C LYS A 75 20.01 21.76 5.85
N GLU A 76 20.91 21.48 6.76
CA GLU A 76 22.22 20.87 6.53
C GLU A 76 22.10 19.40 6.10
N ASP A 77 21.05 18.69 6.53
CA ASP A 77 20.81 17.28 6.20
C ASP A 77 20.38 17.06 4.74
N ARG A 78 20.13 18.15 3.98
CA ARG A 78 19.86 18.07 2.54
C ARG A 78 20.91 17.24 1.80
N PHE A 79 22.16 17.35 2.18
CA PHE A 79 23.27 16.58 1.60
C PHE A 79 23.04 15.07 1.75
N VAL A 80 22.60 14.61 2.92
CA VAL A 80 22.31 13.19 3.19
C VAL A 80 21.16 12.71 2.33
N HIS A 81 20.07 13.48 2.28
CA HIS A 81 18.89 13.16 1.45
C HIS A 81 19.25 13.10 -0.04
N LYS A 82 20.05 14.06 -0.54
CA LYS A 82 20.54 14.05 -1.91
C LYS A 82 21.39 12.82 -2.22
N SER A 83 22.29 12.43 -1.31
CA SER A 83 23.11 11.23 -1.44
C SER A 83 22.26 9.96 -1.50
N TYR A 84 21.22 9.87 -0.68
CA TYR A 84 20.26 8.75 -0.71
C TYR A 84 19.52 8.66 -2.05
N LEU A 85 19.03 9.77 -2.57
CA LEU A 85 18.32 9.80 -3.86
C LEU A 85 19.20 9.38 -5.02
N ASN A 86 20.48 9.78 -5.00
CA ASN A 86 21.46 9.45 -6.04
C ASN A 86 22.05 8.03 -5.88
N SER A 87 21.81 7.33 -4.78
CA SER A 87 22.32 5.98 -4.54
C SER A 87 21.61 4.88 -5.34
N LYS A 88 20.46 5.18 -5.94
CA LYS A 88 19.73 4.26 -6.81
C LYS A 88 20.13 4.51 -8.26
N ASP A 89 20.35 3.41 -9.01
CA ASP A 89 20.71 3.45 -10.43
C ASP A 89 19.79 4.39 -11.23
N GLY A 90 20.40 5.38 -11.84
CA GLY A 90 19.78 6.46 -12.60
C GLY A 90 19.96 7.80 -11.89
N GLU A 91 20.61 8.73 -12.57
CA GLU A 91 20.64 10.14 -12.15
C GLU A 91 19.21 10.66 -12.08
N ARG A 92 18.65 10.64 -10.87
CA ARG A 92 17.50 11.51 -10.58
C ARG A 92 18.09 12.91 -10.44
N GLU A 93 17.80 13.79 -11.37
CA GLU A 93 17.96 15.22 -11.13
C GLU A 93 17.24 15.52 -9.81
N VAL A 94 18.04 15.67 -8.76
CA VAL A 94 17.55 16.10 -7.44
C VAL A 94 17.42 17.60 -7.54
N ASP A 95 16.33 18.00 -8.16
CA ASP A 95 15.94 19.37 -8.37
C ASP A 95 15.92 20.14 -7.06
N ASP A 96 15.97 21.44 -7.19
CA ASP A 96 15.69 22.44 -6.14
C ASP A 96 14.34 22.22 -5.41
N PHE A 97 13.54 21.27 -5.90
CA PHE A 97 12.27 20.86 -5.30
C PHE A 97 12.39 20.49 -3.81
N TYR A 98 13.43 19.70 -3.45
CA TYR A 98 13.64 19.30 -2.05
C TYR A 98 14.42 20.33 -1.22
N GLU A 99 14.73 21.50 -1.74
CA GLU A 99 15.52 22.52 -1.01
C GLU A 99 14.82 22.95 0.28
N PHE A 100 13.50 22.97 0.28
CA PHE A 100 12.67 23.42 1.38
C PHE A 100 11.94 22.27 2.11
N ALA A 101 12.31 21.01 1.84
CA ALA A 101 11.65 19.83 2.41
C ALA A 101 12.32 19.37 3.73
N TYR A 102 12.60 20.27 4.63
CA TYR A 102 13.11 20.00 5.98
C TYR A 102 12.12 20.39 7.06
N LEU A 103 12.34 19.92 8.28
CA LEU A 103 11.48 20.25 9.42
C LEU A 103 11.75 21.69 9.86
N MET A 104 10.91 22.62 9.40
CA MET A 104 11.04 24.04 9.64
C MET A 104 10.41 24.47 10.97
N SER A 105 11.00 25.47 11.62
CA SER A 105 10.33 26.20 12.69
C SER A 105 9.18 27.06 12.12
N PRO A 106 8.20 27.46 12.96
CA PRO A 106 7.14 28.39 12.55
C PRO A 106 7.69 29.70 11.98
N GLU A 107 8.79 30.21 12.54
CA GLU A 107 9.45 31.45 12.10
C GLU A 107 10.04 31.31 10.70
N GLU A 108 10.69 30.17 10.41
CA GLU A 108 11.22 29.84 9.08
C GLU A 108 10.09 29.70 8.06
N CYS A 109 9.02 28.97 8.41
CA CYS A 109 7.83 28.86 7.58
C CYS A 109 7.25 30.23 7.24
N ARG A 110 7.07 31.12 8.25
CA ARG A 110 6.55 32.48 8.07
C ARG A 110 7.43 33.26 7.11
N ALA A 111 8.74 33.25 7.31
CA ALA A 111 9.68 34.00 6.48
C ALA A 111 9.62 33.59 5.00
N LEU A 112 9.39 32.29 4.71
CA LEU A 112 9.23 31.78 3.35
C LEU A 112 7.83 32.08 2.78
N LEU A 113 6.77 31.95 3.58
CA LEU A 113 5.39 32.24 3.17
C LEU A 113 5.15 33.69 2.83
N LEU A 114 5.90 34.63 3.43
CA LEU A 114 5.87 36.05 3.08
C LEU A 114 6.26 36.36 1.62
N LYS A 115 6.88 35.41 0.91
CA LYS A 115 7.11 35.52 -0.53
C LYS A 115 5.82 35.31 -1.36
N SER A 116 4.82 34.65 -0.77
CA SER A 116 3.55 34.34 -1.42
C SER A 116 2.35 35.08 -0.89
N PHE A 117 2.32 35.41 0.41
CA PHE A 117 1.17 35.92 1.15
C PHE A 117 1.54 37.16 1.98
N ASN A 118 0.53 37.87 2.48
CA ASN A 118 0.67 38.89 3.50
C ASN A 118 0.57 38.27 4.91
N ASP A 119 0.88 39.07 5.95
CA ASP A 119 0.87 38.60 7.34
C ASP A 119 -0.49 38.06 7.80
N ILE A 120 -1.60 38.68 7.39
CA ILE A 120 -2.95 38.31 7.78
C ILE A 120 -3.27 36.90 7.19
N ASP A 121 -3.01 36.70 5.91
CA ASP A 121 -3.23 35.38 5.27
C ASP A 121 -2.37 34.29 5.93
N ILE A 122 -1.15 34.61 6.38
CA ILE A 122 -0.27 33.63 7.06
C ILE A 122 -0.80 33.33 8.47
N ASP A 123 -1.30 34.31 9.20
CA ASP A 123 -1.91 34.07 10.51
C ASP A 123 -3.14 33.17 10.40
N ASP A 124 -3.98 33.36 9.38
CA ASP A 124 -5.13 32.52 9.10
C ASP A 124 -4.69 31.08 8.75
N ILE A 125 -3.64 30.91 7.94
CA ILE A 125 -3.07 29.59 7.58
C ILE A 125 -2.56 28.88 8.83
N PHE A 126 -1.83 29.56 9.71
CA PHE A 126 -1.32 28.94 10.93
C PHE A 126 -2.44 28.61 11.91
N ALA A 127 -3.46 29.48 12.03
CA ALA A 127 -4.63 29.19 12.84
C ALA A 127 -5.38 27.95 12.35
N ALA A 128 -5.60 27.83 11.04
CA ALA A 128 -6.23 26.64 10.44
C ALA A 128 -5.37 25.37 10.63
N THR A 129 -4.04 25.47 10.57
CA THR A 129 -3.13 24.35 10.82
C THR A 129 -3.26 23.86 12.28
N LEU A 130 -3.34 24.78 13.24
CA LEU A 130 -3.58 24.44 14.66
C LEU A 130 -4.99 23.89 14.88
N GLU A 131 -5.99 24.35 14.12
CA GLU A 131 -7.35 23.81 14.17
C GLU A 131 -7.38 22.31 13.80
N VAL A 132 -6.63 21.89 12.76
CA VAL A 132 -6.49 20.48 12.40
C VAL A 132 -5.94 19.67 13.58
N GLN A 133 -4.89 20.18 14.24
CA GLN A 133 -4.33 19.51 15.43
C GLN A 133 -5.38 19.35 16.54
N ASN A 134 -6.19 20.38 16.77
CA ASN A 134 -7.21 20.38 17.83
C ASN A 134 -8.41 19.46 17.53
N LYS A 135 -8.61 19.09 16.27
CA LYS A 135 -9.63 18.09 15.85
C LYS A 135 -9.21 16.66 16.12
N ILE A 136 -7.91 16.41 16.31
CA ILE A 136 -7.38 15.06 16.52
C ILE A 136 -7.54 14.70 18.00
N GLU A 137 -8.29 13.64 18.26
CA GLU A 137 -8.48 13.08 19.59
C GLU A 137 -7.45 11.99 19.88
N ASP A 138 -7.16 11.77 21.16
CA ASP A 138 -6.33 10.62 21.57
C ASP A 138 -7.12 9.33 21.36
N TYR A 139 -6.65 8.48 20.44
CA TYR A 139 -7.24 7.18 20.18
C TYR A 139 -6.17 6.16 19.80
N SER A 140 -6.47 4.88 20.01
CA SER A 140 -5.60 3.79 19.60
C SER A 140 -6.06 3.23 18.26
N LEU A 141 -5.12 3.10 17.34
CA LEU A 141 -5.30 2.36 16.08
C LEU A 141 -5.10 0.84 16.26
N GLU A 142 -4.60 0.44 17.44
CA GLU A 142 -4.42 -0.97 17.73
C GLU A 142 -5.76 -1.72 17.69
N ARG A 143 -5.80 -2.77 16.91
CA ARG A 143 -6.92 -3.68 16.80
C ARG A 143 -6.40 -5.11 16.89
N LYS A 144 -7.27 -6.01 17.35
CA LYS A 144 -6.97 -7.44 17.28
C LYS A 144 -6.70 -7.79 15.81
N GLN A 145 -5.63 -8.55 15.58
CA GLN A 145 -5.34 -9.08 14.26
C GLN A 145 -6.52 -9.94 13.76
N ILE A 146 -6.92 -9.72 12.53
CA ILE A 146 -8.00 -10.45 11.88
C ILE A 146 -7.40 -11.17 10.68
N ILE A 147 -7.54 -12.50 10.66
CA ILE A 147 -7.21 -13.30 9.48
C ILE A 147 -8.41 -13.24 8.54
N PRO A 148 -8.26 -12.69 7.32
CA PRO A 148 -9.36 -12.64 6.37
C PRO A 148 -9.73 -14.06 5.94
N LYS A 149 -11.03 -14.30 5.76
CA LYS A 149 -11.57 -15.60 5.35
C LYS A 149 -12.51 -15.39 4.17
N VAL A 150 -12.20 -16.02 3.05
CA VAL A 150 -13.13 -16.13 1.93
C VAL A 150 -13.92 -17.43 2.05
N GLN A 151 -15.12 -17.45 1.46
CA GLN A 151 -15.88 -18.66 1.34
C GLN A 151 -15.20 -19.55 0.29
N VAL A 152 -14.88 -20.78 0.65
CA VAL A 152 -14.16 -21.72 -0.22
C VAL A 152 -15.03 -22.95 -0.50
N PRO A 153 -14.88 -23.61 -1.67
CA PRO A 153 -15.47 -24.91 -1.92
C PRO A 153 -14.98 -25.97 -0.93
N PHE A 154 -15.87 -26.84 -0.48
CA PHE A 154 -15.51 -27.95 0.37
C PHE A 154 -14.98 -29.13 -0.44
N TYR A 155 -13.87 -29.70 0.00
CA TYR A 155 -13.30 -30.93 -0.56
C TYR A 155 -13.74 -32.11 0.29
N ASP A 156 -14.72 -32.91 -0.19
CA ASP A 156 -15.27 -34.06 0.53
C ASP A 156 -14.22 -35.15 0.77
N ASN A 157 -13.41 -35.47 -0.23
CA ASN A 157 -12.41 -36.52 -0.16
C ASN A 157 -11.09 -36.06 -0.82
N LEU A 158 -10.10 -35.73 0.00
CA LEU A 158 -8.77 -35.39 -0.48
C LEU A 158 -7.95 -36.61 -0.90
N TRP A 159 -8.31 -37.82 -0.44
CA TRP A 159 -7.65 -39.04 -0.85
C TRP A 159 -7.73 -39.28 -2.36
N ASP A 160 -8.81 -38.86 -3.01
CA ASP A 160 -8.99 -38.99 -4.45
C ASP A 160 -8.01 -38.14 -5.28
N LEU A 161 -7.37 -37.16 -4.63
CA LEU A 161 -6.35 -36.32 -5.23
C LEU A 161 -4.93 -36.86 -5.07
N LEU A 162 -4.73 -37.91 -4.28
CA LEU A 162 -3.40 -38.52 -4.12
C LEU A 162 -3.07 -39.41 -5.32
N PRO A 163 -1.77 -39.59 -5.66
CA PRO A 163 -1.35 -40.61 -6.61
C PRO A 163 -1.70 -42.03 -6.11
N GLU A 164 -2.10 -42.90 -7.01
CA GLU A 164 -2.50 -44.27 -6.66
C GLU A 164 -1.34 -45.11 -6.06
N ASP A 165 -0.12 -44.77 -6.41
CA ASP A 165 1.11 -45.46 -6.01
C ASP A 165 1.87 -44.76 -4.89
N ILE A 166 1.32 -43.67 -4.33
CA ILE A 166 1.97 -42.97 -3.23
C ILE A 166 2.04 -43.86 -1.98
N GLN A 167 3.24 -43.99 -1.45
CA GLN A 167 3.43 -44.66 -0.16
C GLN A 167 3.17 -43.61 0.95
N TRP A 168 1.87 -43.42 1.28
CA TRP A 168 1.47 -42.45 2.30
C TRP A 168 2.02 -42.84 3.67
N ASP A 169 2.70 -41.89 4.33
CA ASP A 169 3.26 -42.10 5.65
C ASP A 169 2.79 -40.95 6.60
N ALA A 170 1.76 -41.26 7.38
CA ALA A 170 1.20 -40.36 8.37
C ALA A 170 2.21 -39.90 9.47
N TYR A 171 3.26 -40.71 9.71
CA TYR A 171 4.32 -40.35 10.66
C TYR A 171 5.30 -39.34 10.05
N GLN A 172 5.46 -39.36 8.76
CA GLN A 172 6.34 -38.47 8.04
C GLN A 172 5.64 -37.13 7.69
N TRP A 173 4.34 -37.18 7.38
CA TRP A 173 3.53 -36.04 7.00
C TRP A 173 2.31 -35.88 7.92
N PRO A 174 2.54 -35.67 9.25
CA PRO A 174 1.47 -35.68 10.24
C PRO A 174 0.47 -34.54 10.08
N THR A 175 0.93 -33.34 9.66
CA THR A 175 0.05 -32.19 9.47
C THR A 175 -0.82 -32.37 8.24
N LEU A 176 -0.25 -32.84 7.12
CA LEU A 176 -1.02 -33.15 5.92
C LEU A 176 -2.01 -34.29 6.18
N ASP A 177 -1.63 -35.34 6.90
CA ASP A 177 -2.51 -36.44 7.30
C ASP A 177 -3.70 -35.93 8.14
N ARG A 178 -3.42 -35.09 9.13
CA ARG A 178 -4.46 -34.42 9.93
C ARG A 178 -5.42 -33.63 9.04
N ILE A 179 -4.91 -32.84 8.09
CA ILE A 179 -5.75 -32.04 7.19
C ILE A 179 -6.63 -32.94 6.32
N ILE A 180 -6.09 -34.04 5.78
CA ILE A 180 -6.83 -34.99 4.96
C ILE A 180 -7.94 -35.66 5.77
N CYS A 181 -7.64 -36.09 7.00
CA CYS A 181 -8.56 -36.87 7.83
C CYS A 181 -9.58 -35.99 8.58
N ALA A 182 -9.18 -34.82 9.09
CA ALA A 182 -9.94 -34.02 10.03
C ALA A 182 -9.81 -32.50 9.84
N GLY A 183 -9.26 -32.02 8.72
CA GLY A 183 -9.13 -30.59 8.45
C GLY A 183 -10.46 -29.87 8.27
N ASN A 184 -10.50 -28.58 8.64
CA ASN A 184 -11.64 -27.72 8.35
C ASN A 184 -11.67 -27.29 6.87
N ASP A 185 -12.71 -26.57 6.45
CA ASP A 185 -12.92 -26.16 5.05
C ASP A 185 -11.71 -25.42 4.47
N GLN A 186 -11.11 -24.51 5.24
CA GLN A 186 -9.97 -23.69 4.79
C GLN A 186 -8.69 -24.54 4.59
N GLU A 187 -8.42 -25.44 5.53
CA GLU A 187 -7.27 -26.36 5.46
C GLU A 187 -7.41 -27.32 4.28
N ARG A 188 -8.59 -27.93 4.14
CA ARG A 188 -8.88 -28.88 3.06
C ARG A 188 -8.84 -28.21 1.69
N TYR A 189 -9.34 -27.00 1.59
CA TYR A 189 -9.26 -26.22 0.34
C TYR A 189 -7.80 -25.89 -0.02
N TRP A 190 -7.02 -25.38 0.94
CA TRP A 190 -5.60 -25.08 0.74
C TRP A 190 -4.83 -26.30 0.23
N LEU A 191 -4.98 -27.45 0.90
CA LEU A 191 -4.31 -28.68 0.50
C LEU A 191 -4.81 -29.19 -0.86
N GLY A 192 -6.11 -29.18 -1.07
CA GLY A 192 -6.72 -29.61 -2.33
C GLY A 192 -6.24 -28.84 -3.54
N GLU A 193 -6.13 -27.51 -3.43
CA GLU A 193 -5.58 -26.67 -4.49
C GLU A 193 -4.08 -26.93 -4.70
N CYS A 194 -3.30 -27.13 -3.62
CA CYS A 194 -1.90 -27.52 -3.72
C CYS A 194 -1.73 -28.85 -4.46
N LEU A 195 -2.52 -29.88 -4.13
CA LEU A 195 -2.45 -31.19 -4.76
C LEU A 195 -2.82 -31.16 -6.26
N LYS A 196 -3.86 -30.42 -6.61
CA LYS A 196 -4.21 -30.19 -8.02
C LYS A 196 -3.05 -29.57 -8.79
N SER A 197 -2.49 -28.51 -8.23
CA SER A 197 -1.37 -27.79 -8.84
C SER A 197 -0.12 -28.67 -8.96
N MET A 198 0.20 -29.47 -7.94
CA MET A 198 1.31 -30.43 -8.01
C MET A 198 1.13 -31.42 -9.17
N ARG A 199 -0.10 -31.88 -9.42
CA ARG A 199 -0.41 -32.77 -10.54
C ARG A 199 -0.25 -32.05 -11.88
N GLU A 200 -0.80 -30.85 -12.01
CA GLU A 200 -0.70 -30.03 -13.23
C GLU A 200 0.75 -29.67 -13.58
N LYS A 201 1.57 -29.41 -12.57
CA LYS A 201 2.98 -29.05 -12.70
C LYS A 201 3.91 -30.29 -12.80
N GLY A 202 3.39 -31.50 -12.69
CA GLY A 202 4.15 -32.74 -12.81
C GLY A 202 5.16 -32.97 -11.69
N CYS A 203 4.85 -32.50 -10.48
CA CYS A 203 5.70 -32.66 -9.29
C CYS A 203 5.05 -33.48 -8.17
N ILE A 204 3.84 -34.05 -8.40
CA ILE A 204 3.11 -34.77 -7.38
C ILE A 204 3.79 -36.12 -6.99
N ASP A 205 4.59 -36.72 -7.87
CA ASP A 205 5.34 -37.96 -7.62
C ASP A 205 6.70 -37.70 -6.96
N LYS A 206 7.06 -36.46 -6.73
CA LYS A 206 8.36 -36.08 -6.17
C LYS A 206 8.26 -35.87 -4.66
N ARG A 207 8.96 -36.73 -3.91
CA ARG A 207 8.94 -36.74 -2.45
C ARG A 207 9.37 -35.41 -1.82
N GLU A 208 10.35 -34.73 -2.39
CA GLU A 208 10.83 -33.44 -1.90
C GLU A 208 9.74 -32.36 -1.83
N TYR A 209 8.74 -32.40 -2.73
CA TYR A 209 7.61 -31.47 -2.70
C TYR A 209 6.66 -31.79 -1.54
N TRP A 210 6.45 -33.07 -1.23
CA TRP A 210 5.64 -33.47 -0.08
C TRP A 210 6.30 -33.10 1.24
N ASP A 211 7.60 -33.36 1.38
CA ASP A 211 8.37 -33.02 2.57
C ASP A 211 8.40 -31.50 2.81
N ARG A 212 8.49 -30.72 1.72
CA ARG A 212 8.42 -29.26 1.79
C ARG A 212 7.01 -28.78 2.14
N LEU A 213 5.97 -29.34 1.53
CA LEU A 213 4.58 -28.96 1.78
C LEU A 213 4.19 -29.27 3.24
N GLU A 214 4.63 -30.41 3.79
CA GLU A 214 4.47 -30.74 5.20
C GLU A 214 5.14 -29.68 6.10
N THR A 215 6.39 -29.33 5.80
CA THR A 215 7.11 -28.30 6.58
C THR A 215 6.36 -26.95 6.59
N GLU A 216 5.81 -26.55 5.47
CA GLU A 216 5.04 -25.31 5.37
C GLU A 216 3.68 -25.42 6.07
N ALA A 217 3.00 -26.55 5.93
CA ALA A 217 1.73 -26.80 6.61
C ALA A 217 1.87 -26.79 8.13
N ASP A 218 2.93 -27.41 8.66
CA ASP A 218 3.24 -27.43 10.10
C ASP A 218 3.48 -26.01 10.64
N VAL A 219 4.28 -25.21 9.94
CA VAL A 219 4.54 -23.81 10.32
C VAL A 219 3.26 -22.98 10.28
N ILE A 220 2.43 -23.13 9.26
CA ILE A 220 1.17 -22.39 9.12
C ILE A 220 0.21 -22.79 10.24
N ASP A 221 0.14 -24.08 10.57
CA ASP A 221 -0.72 -24.61 11.63
C ASP A 221 -0.26 -24.13 13.03
N ASP A 222 1.05 -24.20 13.33
CA ASP A 222 1.62 -23.71 14.58
C ASP A 222 1.38 -22.20 14.80
N ILE A 223 1.57 -21.39 13.76
CA ILE A 223 1.27 -19.96 13.84
C ILE A 223 -0.24 -19.73 14.00
N GLY A 224 -1.07 -20.45 13.26
CA GLY A 224 -2.53 -20.39 13.38
C GLY A 224 -2.99 -20.73 14.81
N GLY A 225 -2.43 -21.78 15.41
CA GLY A 225 -2.68 -22.16 16.81
C GLY A 225 -2.33 -21.07 17.80
N LYS A 226 -1.20 -20.36 17.61
CA LYS A 226 -0.79 -19.23 18.44
C LYS A 226 -1.69 -17.99 18.28
N LEU A 227 -2.26 -17.80 17.10
CA LEU A 227 -3.20 -16.72 16.81
C LEU A 227 -4.64 -17.07 17.21
N GLU A 228 -4.89 -18.30 17.62
CA GLU A 228 -6.22 -18.86 17.88
C GLU A 228 -7.17 -18.73 16.67
N ASP A 229 -6.60 -18.87 15.46
CA ASP A 229 -7.33 -18.79 14.20
C ASP A 229 -6.70 -19.64 13.09
N CYS A 230 -7.45 -19.94 12.01
CA CYS A 230 -6.97 -20.73 10.89
C CYS A 230 -6.16 -19.88 9.91
N LEU A 231 -4.83 -19.97 9.96
CA LEU A 231 -3.96 -19.17 9.09
C LEU A 231 -4.00 -19.64 7.62
N PHE A 232 -4.41 -20.86 7.31
CA PHE A 232 -4.63 -21.32 5.92
C PHE A 232 -5.64 -20.44 5.19
N ALA A 233 -6.62 -19.86 5.91
CA ALA A 233 -7.59 -18.92 5.34
C ALA A 233 -6.93 -17.66 4.76
N TYR A 234 -5.81 -17.20 5.31
CA TYR A 234 -5.05 -16.08 4.77
C TYR A 234 -4.52 -16.38 3.37
N PHE A 235 -3.91 -17.55 3.18
CA PHE A 235 -3.38 -17.98 1.88
C PHE A 235 -4.50 -18.19 0.86
N ASN A 236 -5.61 -18.77 1.27
CA ASN A 236 -6.79 -18.96 0.42
C ASN A 236 -7.40 -17.63 -0.02
N THR A 237 -7.43 -16.65 0.88
CA THR A 237 -7.87 -15.28 0.56
C THR A 237 -6.93 -14.61 -0.44
N PHE A 238 -5.62 -14.78 -0.28
CA PHE A 238 -4.63 -14.26 -1.23
C PHE A 238 -4.78 -14.89 -2.62
N LYS A 239 -4.91 -16.24 -2.68
CA LYS A 239 -5.20 -16.95 -3.92
C LYS A 239 -6.43 -16.36 -4.61
N HIS A 240 -7.52 -16.18 -3.87
CA HIS A 240 -8.75 -15.62 -4.41
C HIS A 240 -8.54 -14.23 -5.03
N TYR A 241 -7.78 -13.34 -4.39
CA TYR A 241 -7.45 -12.04 -4.97
C TYR A 241 -6.60 -12.16 -6.23
N ILE A 242 -5.60 -13.05 -6.24
CA ILE A 242 -4.76 -13.26 -7.43
C ILE A 242 -5.60 -13.78 -8.59
N ASP A 243 -6.51 -14.73 -8.35
CA ASP A 243 -7.41 -15.26 -9.37
C ASP A 243 -8.32 -14.14 -9.92
N LEU A 244 -8.88 -13.29 -9.06
CA LEU A 244 -9.67 -12.13 -9.50
C LEU A 244 -8.87 -11.16 -10.38
N PHE A 245 -7.61 -10.90 -10.07
CA PHE A 245 -6.76 -10.05 -10.90
C PHE A 245 -6.55 -10.65 -12.29
N TRP A 246 -6.28 -11.95 -12.37
CA TRP A 246 -6.16 -12.65 -13.65
C TRP A 246 -7.48 -12.61 -14.44
N ASP A 247 -8.60 -12.88 -13.80
CA ASP A 247 -9.94 -12.87 -14.41
C ASP A 247 -10.33 -11.47 -14.94
N CYS A 248 -9.88 -10.42 -14.26
CA CYS A 248 -10.03 -9.03 -14.71
C CYS A 248 -9.04 -8.61 -15.81
N GLY A 249 -8.17 -9.52 -16.28
CA GLY A 249 -7.17 -9.24 -17.30
C GLY A 249 -5.96 -8.44 -16.82
N SER A 250 -5.75 -8.33 -15.50
CA SER A 250 -4.56 -7.72 -14.92
C SER A 250 -3.36 -8.66 -15.00
N ILE A 251 -2.17 -8.10 -15.18
CA ILE A 251 -0.92 -8.87 -15.14
C ILE A 251 -0.44 -8.91 -13.69
N VAL A 252 -0.33 -10.13 -13.13
CA VAL A 252 0.25 -10.36 -11.80
C VAL A 252 1.73 -10.66 -11.94
N GLY A 253 2.58 -9.96 -11.18
CA GLY A 253 4.02 -10.18 -11.19
C GLY A 253 4.43 -11.54 -10.60
N PRO A 254 5.67 -12.01 -10.84
CA PRO A 254 6.12 -13.34 -10.45
C PRO A 254 6.24 -13.55 -8.93
N GLY A 255 6.22 -12.49 -8.16
CA GLY A 255 6.36 -12.50 -6.72
C GLY A 255 7.41 -11.51 -6.23
N ARG A 256 7.38 -11.20 -4.93
CA ARG A 256 8.31 -10.27 -4.29
C ARG A 256 8.60 -10.68 -2.84
N GLY A 257 9.84 -10.44 -2.38
CA GLY A 257 10.25 -10.67 -1.00
C GLY A 257 10.26 -12.16 -0.63
N SER A 258 10.12 -12.45 0.66
CA SER A 258 10.17 -13.81 1.20
C SER A 258 9.00 -14.71 0.79
N ALA A 259 7.89 -14.13 0.33
CA ALA A 259 6.74 -14.91 -0.13
C ALA A 259 7.06 -15.85 -1.30
N THR A 260 8.08 -15.53 -2.11
CA THR A 260 8.56 -16.39 -3.21
C THR A 260 9.29 -17.65 -2.73
N GLY A 261 9.67 -17.71 -1.46
CA GLY A 261 10.31 -18.88 -0.87
C GLY A 261 9.34 -19.96 -0.37
N PHE A 262 8.02 -19.75 -0.50
CA PHE A 262 7.00 -20.71 -0.11
C PHE A 262 6.55 -21.54 -1.32
N LEU A 263 6.72 -22.86 -1.23
CA LEU A 263 6.21 -23.79 -2.24
C LEU A 263 4.68 -23.69 -2.37
N SER A 264 3.97 -23.61 -1.26
CA SER A 264 2.52 -23.48 -1.27
C SER A 264 2.05 -22.21 -2.00
N ASN A 265 2.76 -21.09 -1.92
CA ASN A 265 2.44 -19.88 -2.69
C ASN A 265 2.59 -20.12 -4.21
N TYR A 266 3.60 -20.86 -4.62
CA TYR A 266 3.78 -21.26 -6.02
C TYR A 266 2.67 -22.21 -6.48
N LEU A 267 2.32 -23.20 -5.65
CA LEU A 267 1.25 -24.14 -5.95
C LEU A 267 -0.13 -23.47 -6.00
N LEU A 268 -0.38 -22.51 -5.14
CA LEU A 268 -1.63 -21.72 -5.13
C LEU A 268 -1.68 -20.65 -6.24
N GLY A 269 -0.61 -20.47 -7.02
CA GLY A 269 -0.54 -19.44 -8.06
C GLY A 269 -0.34 -18.02 -7.54
N ILE A 270 -0.07 -17.85 -6.23
CA ILE A 270 0.23 -16.55 -5.60
C ILE A 270 1.57 -16.01 -6.09
N THR A 271 2.55 -16.91 -6.28
CA THR A 271 3.83 -16.60 -6.91
C THR A 271 4.05 -17.47 -8.16
N GLN A 272 4.95 -17.05 -9.04
CA GLN A 272 5.23 -17.73 -10.30
C GLN A 272 6.62 -18.41 -10.30
N LEU A 273 7.28 -18.49 -9.16
CA LEU A 273 8.62 -19.03 -8.99
C LEU A 273 8.55 -20.31 -8.13
N ASP A 274 9.17 -21.39 -8.64
CA ASP A 274 9.38 -22.67 -7.92
C ASP A 274 10.65 -22.57 -7.08
#